data_c985dfc531f63e7e912d4fa130fd38b5
#
_entry.id   c985dfc531f63e7e912d4fa130fd38b5
#
_cell.length_a   1.000
_cell.length_b   1.000
_cell.length_c   1.000
_cell.angle_alpha   90.00
_cell.angle_beta   90.00
_cell.angle_gamma   90.00
#
_symmetry.space_group_name_H-M   'P 1'
#
loop_
_entity.id
_entity.type
_entity.pdbx_description
1 polymer ?
#
loop_
_entity_poly.entity_id
_entity_poly.type
_entity_poly.pdbx_seq_one_letter_code
_entity_poly.pdbx_strand_id
1 'polypeptide(L)'
;MSNGSVQSVDRAIAILEILAREGASRVTDLAAELDVHKSTAFRLLGALEQGGLVEQSGDRGRYRLGFGVVRLAGAATAQLDLAKESRAVCLRLAGEVGETVNVAVPQDGHAVNVSQVRGPSAISGHNWVGQRTPAHATSSGKVLLAFGALPLPEALDRFTPLTITDARLLGLEEIRRRGWAFTVEELELGLNAVAAPVRGSDGAVVAAVSASGPSYRLTPQRLPEVGEIMTAGAREISQRIGYYR
;
A
#
# COMPACT_ATOMS: atom_id res chain seq x y z
N MET A 1 5.22 12.50 -28.09
CA MET A 1 5.21 11.13 -28.66
C MET A 1 4.01 10.40 -28.03
N SER A 2 2.94 10.16 -28.77
CA SER A 2 1.76 9.48 -28.23
C SER A 2 2.17 8.03 -27.95
N ASN A 3 2.21 7.67 -26.68
CA ASN A 3 2.39 6.30 -26.23
C ASN A 3 1.20 5.51 -26.80
N GLY A 4 1.43 4.52 -27.66
CA GLY A 4 0.40 3.71 -28.29
C GLY A 4 -0.29 2.79 -27.29
N SER A 5 -1.09 3.41 -26.41
CA SER A 5 -1.95 2.70 -25.46
C SER A 5 -2.99 1.89 -26.25
N VAL A 6 -3.12 0.62 -25.92
CA VAL A 6 -4.15 -0.25 -26.51
C VAL A 6 -5.41 -0.10 -25.66
N GLN A 7 -6.33 0.73 -26.13
CA GLN A 7 -7.54 1.14 -25.40
C GLN A 7 -8.33 -0.03 -24.75
N SER A 8 -8.33 -1.21 -25.39
CA SER A 8 -8.99 -2.39 -24.80
C SER A 8 -8.24 -2.95 -23.59
N VAL A 9 -6.91 -2.82 -23.56
CA VAL A 9 -6.07 -3.24 -22.43
C VAL A 9 -6.26 -2.28 -21.28
N ASP A 10 -6.23 -0.98 -21.54
CA ASP A 10 -6.44 0.04 -20.50
C ASP A 10 -7.79 -0.12 -19.83
N ARG A 11 -8.85 -0.34 -20.62
CA ARG A 11 -10.20 -0.59 -20.11
C ARG A 11 -10.30 -1.90 -19.32
N ALA A 12 -9.60 -2.95 -19.72
CA ALA A 12 -9.56 -4.20 -18.99
C ALA A 12 -8.87 -4.02 -17.60
N ILE A 13 -7.76 -3.27 -17.58
CA ILE A 13 -7.07 -2.91 -16.33
C ILE A 13 -8.00 -2.11 -15.42
N ALA A 14 -8.65 -1.07 -15.95
CA ALA A 14 -9.60 -0.25 -15.19
C ALA A 14 -10.76 -1.07 -14.59
N ILE A 15 -11.28 -2.09 -15.31
CA ILE A 15 -12.28 -3.03 -14.75
C ILE A 15 -11.72 -3.74 -13.52
N LEU A 16 -10.48 -4.25 -13.58
CA LEU A 16 -9.87 -4.95 -12.45
C LEU A 16 -9.68 -4.00 -11.24
N GLU A 17 -9.27 -2.76 -11.49
CA GLU A 17 -9.10 -1.74 -10.45
C GLU A 17 -10.44 -1.35 -9.78
N ILE A 18 -11.50 -1.18 -10.58
CA ILE A 18 -12.85 -0.91 -10.05
C ILE A 18 -13.33 -2.08 -9.18
N LEU A 19 -13.18 -3.31 -9.66
CA LEU A 19 -13.59 -4.51 -8.90
C LEU A 19 -12.74 -4.71 -7.63
N ALA A 20 -11.48 -4.30 -7.64
CA ALA A 20 -10.63 -4.31 -6.45
C ALA A 20 -11.12 -3.32 -5.38
N ARG A 21 -11.59 -2.16 -5.80
CA ARG A 21 -12.10 -1.10 -4.92
C ARG A 21 -13.50 -1.41 -4.38
N GLU A 22 -14.43 -1.83 -5.28
CA GLU A 22 -15.86 -2.00 -4.96
C GLU A 22 -16.22 -3.41 -4.46
N GLY A 23 -15.32 -4.38 -4.61
CA GLY A 23 -15.53 -5.79 -4.29
C GLY A 23 -16.34 -6.53 -5.36
N ALA A 24 -17.56 -6.11 -5.68
CA ALA A 24 -18.37 -6.70 -6.75
C ALA A 24 -19.27 -5.65 -7.41
N SER A 25 -19.26 -5.57 -8.75
CA SER A 25 -19.97 -4.57 -9.54
C SER A 25 -20.79 -5.18 -10.66
N ARG A 26 -21.87 -4.49 -11.07
CA ARG A 26 -22.69 -4.88 -12.23
C ARG A 26 -22.03 -4.42 -13.51
N VAL A 27 -22.29 -5.15 -14.62
CA VAL A 27 -21.81 -4.76 -15.96
C VAL A 27 -22.24 -3.32 -16.32
N THR A 28 -23.45 -2.90 -15.88
CA THR A 28 -23.97 -1.57 -16.15
C THR A 28 -23.16 -0.48 -15.46
N ASP A 29 -22.74 -0.73 -14.22
CA ASP A 29 -22.02 0.24 -13.39
C ASP A 29 -20.57 0.38 -13.92
N LEU A 30 -19.93 -0.74 -14.25
CA LEU A 30 -18.64 -0.77 -14.92
C LEU A 30 -18.66 -0.05 -16.28
N ALA A 31 -19.71 -0.26 -17.08
CA ALA A 31 -19.86 0.41 -18.38
C ALA A 31 -20.00 1.92 -18.23
N ALA A 32 -20.79 2.37 -17.25
CA ALA A 32 -20.98 3.79 -16.94
C ALA A 32 -19.68 4.45 -16.48
N GLU A 33 -18.94 3.82 -15.56
CA GLU A 33 -17.68 4.37 -15.02
C GLU A 33 -16.58 4.44 -16.08
N LEU A 34 -16.56 3.47 -17.01
CA LEU A 34 -15.58 3.42 -18.11
C LEU A 34 -15.99 4.29 -19.32
N ASP A 35 -17.16 4.92 -19.27
CA ASP A 35 -17.77 5.64 -20.40
C ASP A 35 -17.77 4.81 -21.70
N VAL A 36 -18.30 3.57 -21.60
CA VAL A 36 -18.41 2.66 -22.72
C VAL A 36 -19.81 2.05 -22.85
N HIS A 37 -20.14 1.55 -24.04
CA HIS A 37 -21.37 0.80 -24.22
C HIS A 37 -21.34 -0.52 -23.44
N LYS A 38 -22.47 -0.96 -22.87
CA LYS A 38 -22.63 -2.20 -22.10
C LYS A 38 -22.06 -3.44 -22.81
N SER A 39 -22.23 -3.53 -24.14
CA SER A 39 -21.68 -4.62 -24.94
C SER A 39 -20.15 -4.65 -24.94
N THR A 40 -19.49 -3.48 -24.89
CA THR A 40 -18.03 -3.37 -24.79
C THR A 40 -17.55 -3.87 -23.42
N ALA A 41 -18.16 -3.40 -22.34
CA ALA A 41 -17.85 -3.86 -20.98
C ALA A 41 -18.06 -5.39 -20.85
N PHE A 42 -19.14 -5.92 -21.41
CA PHE A 42 -19.45 -7.35 -21.40
C PHE A 42 -18.38 -8.19 -22.14
N ARG A 43 -17.89 -7.72 -23.30
CA ARG A 43 -16.80 -8.41 -24.06
C ARG A 43 -15.48 -8.40 -23.28
N LEU A 44 -15.14 -7.29 -22.63
CA LEU A 44 -13.93 -7.19 -21.81
C LEU A 44 -14.03 -8.12 -20.59
N LEU A 45 -15.17 -8.14 -19.91
CA LEU A 45 -15.42 -9.07 -18.80
C LEU A 45 -15.30 -10.53 -19.23
N GLY A 46 -15.87 -10.90 -20.40
CA GLY A 46 -15.73 -12.25 -20.94
C GLY A 46 -14.28 -12.67 -21.19
N ALA A 47 -13.44 -11.75 -21.71
CA ALA A 47 -12.02 -12.02 -21.90
C ALA A 47 -11.27 -12.17 -20.56
N LEU A 48 -11.58 -11.33 -19.57
CA LEU A 48 -11.02 -11.41 -18.24
C LEU A 48 -11.47 -12.68 -17.50
N GLU A 49 -12.73 -13.10 -17.69
CA GLU A 49 -13.29 -14.34 -17.12
C GLU A 49 -12.62 -15.59 -17.71
N GLN A 50 -12.38 -15.61 -19.02
CA GLN A 50 -11.61 -16.68 -19.65
C GLN A 50 -10.18 -16.80 -19.09
N GLY A 51 -9.57 -15.65 -18.73
CA GLY A 51 -8.27 -15.61 -18.05
C GLY A 51 -8.36 -15.95 -16.55
N GLY A 52 -9.54 -16.14 -15.99
CA GLY A 52 -9.79 -16.35 -14.57
C GLY A 52 -9.53 -15.11 -13.70
N LEU A 53 -9.37 -13.92 -14.32
CA LEU A 53 -9.08 -12.67 -13.61
C LEU A 53 -10.33 -12.04 -12.98
N VAL A 54 -11.50 -12.35 -13.55
CA VAL A 54 -12.80 -12.02 -12.97
C VAL A 54 -13.67 -13.27 -12.96
N GLU A 55 -14.69 -13.27 -12.11
CA GLU A 55 -15.69 -14.31 -12.03
C GLU A 55 -17.06 -13.72 -11.74
N GLN A 56 -18.14 -14.38 -12.15
CA GLN A 56 -19.48 -13.99 -11.80
C GLN A 56 -19.74 -14.28 -10.31
N SER A 57 -20.21 -13.27 -9.59
CA SER A 57 -20.75 -13.44 -8.25
C SER A 57 -22.14 -14.07 -8.34
N GLY A 58 -22.57 -14.85 -7.31
CA GLY A 58 -23.82 -15.63 -7.33
C GLY A 58 -25.09 -14.91 -7.77
N ASP A 59 -25.13 -13.57 -7.72
CA ASP A 59 -26.18 -12.73 -8.33
C ASP A 59 -25.89 -12.50 -9.83
N ARG A 60 -26.85 -12.85 -10.68
CA ARG A 60 -26.75 -12.67 -12.15
C ARG A 60 -26.32 -11.25 -12.52
N GLY A 61 -25.24 -11.15 -13.33
CA GLY A 61 -24.77 -9.88 -13.90
C GLY A 61 -23.84 -9.06 -12.99
N ARG A 62 -23.45 -9.60 -11.84
CA ARG A 62 -22.36 -9.05 -11.01
C ARG A 62 -21.07 -9.81 -11.24
N TYR A 63 -19.97 -9.08 -11.26
CA TYR A 63 -18.62 -9.61 -11.40
C TYR A 63 -17.77 -9.19 -10.21
N ARG A 64 -16.82 -10.03 -9.84
CA ARG A 64 -15.78 -9.77 -8.83
C ARG A 64 -14.43 -10.25 -9.34
N LEU A 65 -13.34 -9.90 -8.65
CA LEU A 65 -12.04 -10.45 -8.95
C LEU A 65 -12.04 -11.97 -8.79
N GLY A 66 -11.51 -12.68 -9.78
CA GLY A 66 -11.37 -14.12 -9.81
C GLY A 66 -10.05 -14.60 -9.20
N PHE A 67 -9.94 -15.91 -8.96
CA PHE A 67 -8.76 -16.54 -8.38
C PHE A 67 -7.48 -16.39 -9.24
N GLY A 68 -7.60 -16.12 -10.53
CA GLY A 68 -6.47 -15.83 -11.42
C GLY A 68 -5.63 -14.64 -10.96
N VAL A 69 -6.26 -13.63 -10.31
CA VAL A 69 -5.55 -12.49 -9.73
C VAL A 69 -4.66 -12.94 -8.56
N VAL A 70 -5.14 -13.86 -7.71
CA VAL A 70 -4.35 -14.42 -6.59
C VAL A 70 -3.13 -15.18 -7.13
N ARG A 71 -3.30 -15.95 -8.22
CA ARG A 71 -2.21 -16.69 -8.86
C ARG A 71 -1.15 -15.75 -9.43
N LEU A 72 -1.55 -14.67 -10.12
CA LEU A 72 -0.62 -13.67 -10.66
C LEU A 72 0.09 -12.90 -9.54
N ALA A 73 -0.65 -12.49 -8.50
CA ALA A 73 -0.08 -11.86 -7.32
C ALA A 73 0.91 -12.80 -6.60
N GLY A 74 0.60 -14.09 -6.48
CA GLY A 74 1.49 -15.09 -5.91
C GLY A 74 2.80 -15.24 -6.70
N ALA A 75 2.76 -15.23 -8.02
CA ALA A 75 3.94 -15.29 -8.88
C ALA A 75 4.79 -13.99 -8.75
N ALA A 76 4.15 -12.84 -8.71
CA ALA A 76 4.83 -11.55 -8.50
C ALA A 76 5.44 -11.46 -7.08
N THR A 77 4.73 -11.91 -6.06
CA THR A 77 5.20 -11.89 -4.66
C THR A 77 6.30 -12.92 -4.40
N ALA A 78 6.32 -14.04 -5.13
CA ALA A 78 7.40 -15.03 -5.05
C ALA A 78 8.74 -14.48 -5.57
N GLN A 79 8.73 -13.47 -6.44
CA GLN A 79 9.91 -12.75 -6.89
C GLN A 79 10.35 -11.64 -5.91
N LEU A 80 9.49 -11.29 -4.94
CA LEU A 80 9.79 -10.33 -3.88
C LEU A 80 10.28 -11.10 -2.65
N ASP A 81 11.57 -11.43 -2.59
CA ASP A 81 12.22 -11.98 -1.39
C ASP A 81 11.89 -11.16 -0.13
N LEU A 82 11.66 -9.86 -0.29
CA LEU A 82 11.31 -8.94 0.79
C LEU A 82 10.03 -9.32 1.55
N ALA A 83 8.93 -9.69 0.86
CA ALA A 83 7.68 -10.04 1.53
C ALA A 83 7.81 -11.35 2.33
N LYS A 84 8.59 -12.30 1.82
CA LYS A 84 8.90 -13.57 2.48
C LYS A 84 9.82 -13.33 3.68
N GLU A 85 10.92 -12.61 3.47
CA GLU A 85 11.95 -12.37 4.49
C GLU A 85 11.44 -11.46 5.63
N SER A 86 10.55 -10.52 5.35
CA SER A 86 9.96 -9.64 6.37
C SER A 86 8.86 -10.30 7.20
N ARG A 87 8.23 -11.40 6.73
CA ARG A 87 7.01 -11.95 7.32
C ARG A 87 7.15 -12.30 8.80
N ALA A 88 8.22 -13.00 9.18
CA ALA A 88 8.45 -13.41 10.58
C ALA A 88 8.63 -12.19 11.50
N VAL A 89 9.35 -11.18 11.03
CA VAL A 89 9.56 -9.92 11.76
C VAL A 89 8.26 -9.16 11.89
N CYS A 90 7.47 -9.05 10.82
CA CYS A 90 6.16 -8.38 10.84
C CYS A 90 5.17 -9.05 11.79
N LEU A 91 5.17 -10.40 11.89
CA LEU A 91 4.35 -11.14 12.85
C LEU A 91 4.72 -10.79 14.30
N ARG A 92 6.01 -10.76 14.60
CA ARG A 92 6.50 -10.36 15.93
C ARG A 92 6.13 -8.91 16.24
N LEU A 93 6.41 -7.97 15.32
CA LEU A 93 6.08 -6.55 15.49
C LEU A 93 4.58 -6.33 15.69
N ALA A 94 3.73 -7.01 14.90
CA ALA A 94 2.27 -6.91 15.05
C ALA A 94 1.79 -7.41 16.42
N GLY A 95 2.40 -8.45 16.97
CA GLY A 95 2.12 -8.93 18.34
C GLY A 95 2.59 -7.95 19.41
N GLU A 96 3.79 -7.36 19.25
CA GLU A 96 4.42 -6.45 20.20
C GLU A 96 3.72 -5.09 20.26
N VAL A 97 3.43 -4.50 19.10
CA VAL A 97 2.76 -3.20 18.99
C VAL A 97 1.24 -3.33 19.20
N GLY A 98 0.66 -4.49 18.89
CA GLY A 98 -0.77 -4.76 18.95
C GLY A 98 -1.56 -4.25 17.74
N GLU A 99 -0.91 -3.64 16.74
CA GLU A 99 -1.53 -3.00 15.59
C GLU A 99 -1.15 -3.68 14.26
N THR A 100 -1.77 -3.26 13.17
CA THR A 100 -1.47 -3.79 11.84
C THR A 100 -0.09 -3.35 11.37
N VAL A 101 0.75 -4.29 10.94
CA VAL A 101 2.08 -4.03 10.37
C VAL A 101 2.06 -4.25 8.87
N ASN A 102 2.57 -3.28 8.11
CA ASN A 102 2.65 -3.33 6.65
C ASN A 102 4.11 -3.16 6.21
N VAL A 103 4.43 -3.71 5.03
CA VAL A 103 5.67 -3.40 4.30
C VAL A 103 5.29 -2.74 2.99
N ALA A 104 5.82 -1.56 2.74
CA ALA A 104 5.57 -0.78 1.53
C ALA A 104 6.87 -0.55 0.75
N VAL A 105 6.79 -0.66 -0.58
CA VAL A 105 7.88 -0.38 -1.52
C VAL A 105 7.60 0.88 -2.33
N PRO A 106 8.64 1.58 -2.81
CA PRO A 106 8.47 2.70 -3.74
C PRO A 106 8.06 2.18 -5.12
N GLN A 107 6.99 2.71 -5.68
CA GLN A 107 6.56 2.42 -7.04
C GLN A 107 5.81 3.61 -7.63
N ASP A 108 6.23 4.10 -8.81
CA ASP A 108 5.54 5.14 -9.59
C ASP A 108 5.12 6.37 -8.76
N GLY A 109 6.02 6.87 -7.89
CA GLY A 109 5.77 8.03 -7.03
C GLY A 109 4.92 7.75 -5.77
N HIS A 110 4.51 6.50 -5.53
CA HIS A 110 3.66 6.09 -4.42
C HIS A 110 4.35 5.07 -3.52
N ALA A 111 3.87 4.96 -2.29
CA ALA A 111 4.19 3.84 -1.42
C ALA A 111 3.15 2.73 -1.67
N VAL A 112 3.60 1.56 -2.16
CA VAL A 112 2.74 0.41 -2.47
C VAL A 112 2.94 -0.67 -1.42
N ASN A 113 1.88 -1.06 -0.75
CA ASN A 113 1.95 -2.09 0.28
C ASN A 113 2.06 -3.49 -0.35
N VAL A 114 3.13 -4.22 -0.04
CA VAL A 114 3.41 -5.57 -0.56
C VAL A 114 3.18 -6.67 0.48
N SER A 115 3.05 -6.32 1.75
CA SER A 115 2.78 -7.25 2.84
C SER A 115 1.96 -6.58 3.93
N GLN A 116 1.06 -7.35 4.55
CA GLN A 116 0.26 -6.92 5.70
C GLN A 116 0.16 -8.06 6.71
N VAL A 117 0.39 -7.74 7.98
CA VAL A 117 0.14 -8.62 9.11
C VAL A 117 -0.75 -7.87 10.10
N ARG A 118 -1.88 -8.47 10.46
CA ARG A 118 -2.82 -7.89 11.42
C ARG A 118 -2.37 -8.18 12.84
N GLY A 119 -2.35 -7.16 13.69
CA GLY A 119 -2.16 -7.33 15.12
C GLY A 119 -3.41 -7.90 15.79
N PRO A 120 -3.28 -8.40 17.04
CA PRO A 120 -4.39 -9.02 17.79
C PRO A 120 -5.55 -8.05 18.06
N SER A 121 -5.28 -6.75 18.07
CA SER A 121 -6.26 -5.68 18.32
C SER A 121 -6.85 -5.07 17.04
N ALA A 122 -6.51 -5.57 15.86
CA ALA A 122 -6.98 -5.01 14.59
C ALA A 122 -8.50 -5.24 14.41
N ILE A 123 -9.27 -4.18 14.56
CA ILE A 123 -10.74 -4.19 14.42
C ILE A 123 -11.14 -4.03 12.95
N SER A 124 -10.32 -3.35 12.12
CA SER A 124 -10.66 -3.06 10.73
C SER A 124 -10.24 -4.17 9.78
N GLY A 125 -11.18 -4.58 8.91
CA GLY A 125 -10.92 -5.52 7.82
C GLY A 125 -10.19 -4.92 6.61
N HIS A 126 -9.69 -3.68 6.69
CA HIS A 126 -9.06 -3.02 5.54
C HIS A 126 -7.80 -3.77 5.10
N ASN A 127 -7.74 -4.11 3.80
CA ASN A 127 -6.58 -4.74 3.19
C ASN A 127 -5.81 -3.69 2.39
N TRP A 128 -4.61 -3.37 2.86
CA TRP A 128 -3.73 -2.42 2.20
C TRP A 128 -2.85 -3.05 1.11
N VAL A 129 -2.73 -4.37 1.04
CA VAL A 129 -1.87 -5.04 0.06
C VAL A 129 -2.29 -4.70 -1.36
N GLY A 130 -1.33 -4.28 -2.18
CA GLY A 130 -1.53 -3.82 -3.55
C GLY A 130 -2.02 -2.37 -3.66
N GLN A 131 -2.34 -1.70 -2.55
CA GLN A 131 -2.82 -0.33 -2.60
C GLN A 131 -1.68 0.67 -2.70
N ARG A 132 -1.86 1.66 -3.58
CA ARG A 132 -1.01 2.83 -3.71
C ARG A 132 -1.43 3.87 -2.69
N THR A 133 -0.52 4.30 -1.84
CA THR A 133 -0.79 5.31 -0.84
C THR A 133 0.04 6.58 -1.09
N PRO A 134 -0.51 7.78 -0.83
CA PRO A 134 0.18 9.03 -1.08
C PRO A 134 1.43 9.14 -0.20
N ALA A 135 2.57 9.48 -0.82
CA ALA A 135 3.85 9.49 -0.13
C ALA A 135 3.93 10.54 0.99
N HIS A 136 3.30 11.70 0.82
CA HIS A 136 3.34 12.79 1.81
C HIS A 136 2.39 12.62 3.00
N ALA A 137 1.29 11.85 2.83
CA ALA A 137 0.24 11.69 3.84
C ALA A 137 0.32 10.37 4.61
N THR A 138 1.34 9.53 4.33
CA THR A 138 1.54 8.24 5.02
C THR A 138 2.92 8.15 5.67
N SER A 139 3.03 7.46 6.79
CA SER A 139 4.31 7.28 7.48
C SER A 139 5.33 6.52 6.63
N SER A 140 4.90 5.46 5.91
CA SER A 140 5.75 4.74 4.95
C SER A 140 6.23 5.64 3.82
N GLY A 141 5.31 6.42 3.24
CA GLY A 141 5.65 7.37 2.18
C GLY A 141 6.63 8.44 2.64
N LYS A 142 6.44 9.03 3.83
CA LYS A 142 7.38 10.00 4.40
C LYS A 142 8.78 9.42 4.61
N VAL A 143 8.88 8.15 5.03
CA VAL A 143 10.17 7.45 5.09
C VAL A 143 10.79 7.36 3.70
N LEU A 144 10.05 6.88 2.71
CA LEU A 144 10.56 6.73 1.34
C LEU A 144 10.99 8.07 0.72
N LEU A 145 10.24 9.16 0.98
CA LEU A 145 10.63 10.53 0.59
C LEU A 145 11.90 10.98 1.31
N ALA A 146 11.95 10.82 2.63
CA ALA A 146 13.05 11.30 3.45
C ALA A 146 14.40 10.68 3.04
N PHE A 147 14.40 9.41 2.66
CA PHE A 147 15.61 8.67 2.29
C PHE A 147 15.85 8.60 0.77
N GLY A 148 15.09 9.36 -0.03
CA GLY A 148 15.33 9.48 -1.48
C GLY A 148 14.87 8.28 -2.31
N ALA A 149 14.10 7.36 -1.73
CA ALA A 149 13.52 6.23 -2.45
C ALA A 149 12.31 6.63 -3.33
N LEU A 150 11.67 7.75 -3.00
CA LEU A 150 10.63 8.38 -3.81
C LEU A 150 10.98 9.84 -4.07
N PRO A 151 10.62 10.39 -5.24
CA PRO A 151 10.67 11.83 -5.48
C PRO A 151 9.54 12.53 -4.70
N LEU A 152 9.77 13.80 -4.34
CA LEU A 152 8.73 14.63 -3.76
C LEU A 152 7.64 14.87 -4.82
N PRO A 153 6.35 14.64 -4.50
CA PRO A 153 5.25 14.92 -5.42
C PRO A 153 5.17 16.42 -5.76
N GLU A 154 4.78 16.75 -6.99
CA GLU A 154 4.55 18.13 -7.42
C GLU A 154 3.39 18.80 -6.68
N ALA A 155 2.35 18.02 -6.36
CA ALA A 155 1.20 18.44 -5.56
C ALA A 155 1.05 17.57 -4.32
N LEU A 156 0.72 18.19 -3.20
CA LEU A 156 0.42 17.52 -1.92
C LEU A 156 -1.08 17.65 -1.66
N ASP A 157 -1.84 16.66 -2.12
CA ASP A 157 -3.29 16.64 -1.99
C ASP A 157 -3.73 16.56 -0.51
N ARG A 158 -4.84 17.18 -0.21
CA ARG A 158 -5.44 17.17 1.13
C ARG A 158 -6.41 16.00 1.26
N PHE A 159 -6.16 15.10 2.20
CA PHE A 159 -7.03 13.95 2.51
C PHE A 159 -7.87 14.21 3.76
N THR A 160 -7.28 14.90 4.74
CA THR A 160 -7.95 15.33 5.97
C THR A 160 -7.58 16.79 6.28
N PRO A 161 -8.24 17.44 7.25
CA PRO A 161 -7.80 18.75 7.72
C PRO A 161 -6.38 18.77 8.29
N LEU A 162 -5.85 17.60 8.71
CA LEU A 162 -4.52 17.44 9.31
C LEU A 162 -3.43 17.05 8.31
N THR A 163 -3.78 16.80 7.03
CA THR A 163 -2.80 16.49 5.98
C THR A 163 -1.84 17.66 5.78
N ILE A 164 -0.53 17.37 5.82
CA ILE A 164 0.51 18.35 5.50
C ILE A 164 0.55 18.56 3.98
N THR A 165 0.25 19.78 3.54
CA THR A 165 0.22 20.18 2.12
C THR A 165 1.34 21.16 1.74
N ASP A 166 2.24 21.48 2.65
CA ASP A 166 3.47 22.24 2.38
C ASP A 166 4.68 21.30 2.54
N ALA A 167 5.43 21.11 1.47
CA ALA A 167 6.60 20.24 1.45
C ALA A 167 7.65 20.59 2.54
N ARG A 168 7.78 21.87 2.89
CA ARG A 168 8.70 22.35 3.94
C ARG A 168 8.32 21.87 5.34
N LEU A 169 7.02 21.54 5.55
CA LEU A 169 6.49 21.07 6.83
C LEU A 169 6.51 19.54 6.96
N LEU A 170 6.92 18.80 5.93
CA LEU A 170 7.02 17.32 5.99
C LEU A 170 8.10 16.84 6.96
N GLY A 171 9.04 17.68 7.35
CA GLY A 171 10.07 17.35 8.32
C GLY A 171 11.04 16.24 7.86
N LEU A 172 11.34 16.16 6.56
CA LEU A 172 12.14 15.06 5.97
C LEU A 172 13.55 14.96 6.58
N GLU A 173 14.18 16.08 6.93
CA GLU A 173 15.49 16.08 7.61
C GLU A 173 15.40 15.51 9.02
N GLU A 174 14.37 15.86 9.77
CA GLU A 174 14.11 15.31 11.09
C GLU A 174 13.86 13.80 11.03
N ILE A 175 13.12 13.33 10.01
CA ILE A 175 12.91 11.91 9.77
C ILE A 175 14.24 11.19 9.52
N ARG A 176 15.15 11.78 8.72
CA ARG A 176 16.50 11.21 8.49
C ARG A 176 17.30 11.12 9.80
N ARG A 177 17.24 12.16 10.63
CA ARG A 177 17.98 12.24 11.89
C ARG A 177 17.50 11.24 12.93
N ARG A 178 16.18 11.11 13.12
CA ARG A 178 15.62 10.18 14.12
C ARG A 178 15.46 8.76 13.60
N GLY A 179 15.44 8.53 12.27
CA GLY A 179 15.40 7.21 11.67
C GLY A 179 13.98 6.63 11.46
N TRP A 180 12.91 7.36 11.75
CA TRP A 180 11.54 6.92 11.56
C TRP A 180 10.59 8.10 11.31
N ALA A 181 9.42 7.84 10.74
CA ALA A 181 8.39 8.82 10.46
C ALA A 181 7.06 8.43 11.11
N PHE A 182 6.17 9.40 11.28
CA PHE A 182 4.80 9.17 11.73
C PHE A 182 3.81 10.05 10.98
N THR A 183 2.54 9.67 11.05
CA THR A 183 1.39 10.47 10.66
C THR A 183 0.34 10.42 11.76
N VAL A 184 -0.31 11.56 12.01
CA VAL A 184 -1.43 11.69 12.94
C VAL A 184 -2.63 12.13 12.13
N GLU A 185 -3.51 11.19 11.81
CA GLU A 185 -4.75 11.41 11.08
C GLU A 185 -4.59 12.16 9.73
N GLU A 186 -3.40 12.05 9.09
CA GLU A 186 -3.10 12.79 7.86
C GLU A 186 -3.73 12.14 6.61
N LEU A 187 -3.82 10.80 6.55
CA LEU A 187 -4.45 10.07 5.46
C LEU A 187 -5.96 9.90 5.70
N GLU A 188 -6.32 9.54 6.92
CA GLU A 188 -7.69 9.25 7.35
C GLU A 188 -7.87 9.66 8.80
N LEU A 189 -8.99 10.32 9.13
CA LEU A 189 -9.32 10.69 10.51
C LEU A 189 -9.46 9.43 11.37
N GLY A 190 -8.90 9.46 12.56
CA GLY A 190 -8.89 8.33 13.48
C GLY A 190 -7.78 7.30 13.21
N LEU A 191 -6.91 7.50 12.20
CA LEU A 191 -5.81 6.60 11.86
C LEU A 191 -4.45 7.25 12.10
N ASN A 192 -3.62 6.65 12.96
CA ASN A 192 -2.23 7.01 13.15
C ASN A 192 -1.31 5.90 12.63
N ALA A 193 -0.10 6.27 12.21
CA ALA A 193 0.88 5.32 11.73
C ALA A 193 2.31 5.77 12.04
N VAL A 194 3.21 4.78 12.21
CA VAL A 194 4.65 4.96 12.38
C VAL A 194 5.38 4.05 11.40
N ALA A 195 6.46 4.52 10.78
CA ALA A 195 7.24 3.71 9.84
C ALA A 195 8.74 3.92 10.01
N ALA A 196 9.53 2.89 9.66
CA ALA A 196 10.97 2.92 9.65
C ALA A 196 11.52 2.36 8.30
N PRO A 197 12.73 2.82 7.87
CA PRO A 197 13.31 2.46 6.59
C PRO A 197 13.91 1.05 6.60
N VAL A 198 13.62 0.27 5.58
CA VAL A 198 14.28 -1.01 5.27
C VAL A 198 15.31 -0.76 4.18
N ARG A 199 16.56 -1.18 4.44
CA ARG A 199 17.70 -0.95 3.53
C ARG A 199 18.08 -2.23 2.79
N GLY A 200 18.38 -2.08 1.51
CA GLY A 200 18.97 -3.13 0.69
C GLY A 200 20.46 -3.32 0.96
N SER A 201 21.06 -4.31 0.29
CA SER A 201 22.48 -4.67 0.44
C SER A 201 23.45 -3.53 0.12
N ASP A 202 23.08 -2.60 -0.72
CA ASP A 202 23.84 -1.38 -1.08
C ASP A 202 23.68 -0.24 -0.06
N GLY A 203 22.79 -0.39 0.94
CA GLY A 203 22.47 0.61 1.94
C GLY A 203 21.38 1.61 1.52
N ALA A 204 20.91 1.54 0.28
CA ALA A 204 19.77 2.34 -0.15
C ALA A 204 18.47 1.88 0.55
N VAL A 205 17.54 2.80 0.78
CA VAL A 205 16.23 2.44 1.31
C VAL A 205 15.37 1.87 0.18
N VAL A 206 15.01 0.59 0.30
CA VAL A 206 14.24 -0.17 -0.70
C VAL A 206 12.79 -0.36 -0.30
N ALA A 207 12.47 -0.18 0.98
CA ALA A 207 11.11 -0.29 1.52
C ALA A 207 10.95 0.48 2.82
N ALA A 208 9.72 0.55 3.33
CA ALA A 208 9.39 0.98 4.68
C ALA A 208 8.53 -0.07 5.36
N VAL A 209 8.82 -0.39 6.62
CA VAL A 209 7.94 -1.18 7.49
C VAL A 209 7.18 -0.23 8.41
N SER A 210 5.87 -0.39 8.52
CA SER A 210 5.00 0.51 9.30
C SER A 210 4.04 -0.24 10.20
N ALA A 211 3.73 0.36 11.36
CA ALA A 211 2.59 0.00 12.18
C ALA A 211 1.51 1.07 12.04
N SER A 212 0.26 0.65 11.85
CA SER A 212 -0.90 1.54 11.72
C SER A 212 -2.07 1.05 12.56
N GLY A 213 -2.74 1.98 13.23
CA GLY A 213 -3.86 1.66 14.11
C GLY A 213 -4.70 2.88 14.47
N PRO A 214 -5.83 2.67 15.17
CA PRO A 214 -6.72 3.73 15.60
C PRO A 214 -6.00 4.75 16.48
N SER A 215 -6.27 6.05 16.26
CA SER A 215 -5.61 7.15 16.98
C SER A 215 -5.79 7.10 18.50
N TYR A 216 -6.87 6.48 18.99
CA TYR A 216 -7.11 6.29 20.43
C TYR A 216 -6.24 5.20 21.08
N ARG A 217 -5.61 4.29 20.30
CA ARG A 217 -4.64 3.29 20.78
C ARG A 217 -3.21 3.64 20.42
N LEU A 218 -2.97 3.99 19.16
CA LEU A 218 -1.69 4.49 18.68
C LEU A 218 -1.66 6.01 18.86
N THR A 219 -1.69 6.45 20.12
CA THR A 219 -1.75 7.88 20.47
C THR A 219 -0.44 8.62 20.17
N PRO A 220 -0.45 9.96 19.99
CA PRO A 220 0.77 10.74 19.78
C PRO A 220 1.86 10.49 20.83
N GLN A 221 1.49 10.22 22.08
CA GLN A 221 2.42 9.94 23.18
C GLN A 221 3.11 8.57 23.02
N ARG A 222 2.46 7.62 22.33
CA ARG A 222 2.97 6.28 22.08
C ARG A 222 3.85 6.19 20.82
N LEU A 223 3.75 7.18 19.92
CA LEU A 223 4.48 7.17 18.64
C LEU A 223 6.01 7.03 18.79
N PRO A 224 6.68 7.70 19.76
CA PRO A 224 8.14 7.53 19.94
C PRO A 224 8.54 6.10 20.30
N GLU A 225 7.86 5.47 21.24
CA GLU A 225 8.10 4.08 21.64
C GLU A 225 7.95 3.14 20.45
N VAL A 226 6.82 3.25 19.73
CA VAL A 226 6.55 2.44 18.55
C VAL A 226 7.57 2.72 17.43
N GLY A 227 8.03 3.97 17.29
CA GLY A 227 9.09 4.36 16.36
C GLY A 227 10.39 3.58 16.55
N GLU A 228 10.82 3.43 17.80
CA GLU A 228 12.01 2.65 18.15
C GLU A 228 11.81 1.15 17.88
N ILE A 229 10.66 0.60 18.23
CA ILE A 229 10.29 -0.80 17.94
C ILE A 229 10.34 -1.05 16.42
N MET A 230 9.72 -0.15 15.63
CA MET A 230 9.71 -0.27 14.17
C MET A 230 11.10 -0.13 13.56
N THR A 231 11.94 0.74 14.13
CA THR A 231 13.34 0.92 13.69
C THR A 231 14.16 -0.34 13.93
N ALA A 232 14.01 -0.98 15.08
CA ALA A 232 14.66 -2.26 15.38
C ALA A 232 14.21 -3.37 14.42
N GLY A 233 12.90 -3.47 14.17
CA GLY A 233 12.35 -4.42 13.21
C GLY A 233 12.79 -4.15 11.77
N ALA A 234 12.84 -2.89 11.35
CA ALA A 234 13.34 -2.50 10.04
C ALA A 234 14.81 -2.90 9.83
N ARG A 235 15.63 -2.75 10.86
CA ARG A 235 17.04 -3.20 10.85
C ARG A 235 17.14 -4.72 10.70
N GLU A 236 16.32 -5.49 11.43
CA GLU A 236 16.29 -6.95 11.31
C GLU A 236 15.85 -7.38 9.89
N ILE A 237 14.82 -6.76 9.31
CA ILE A 237 14.41 -7.03 7.92
C ILE A 237 15.57 -6.70 6.97
N SER A 238 16.23 -5.56 7.14
CA SER A 238 17.36 -5.13 6.30
C SER A 238 18.49 -6.16 6.33
N GLN A 239 18.84 -6.70 7.51
CA GLN A 239 19.85 -7.75 7.63
C GLN A 239 19.45 -9.03 6.88
N ARG A 240 18.19 -9.44 6.94
CA ARG A 240 17.68 -10.62 6.22
C ARG A 240 17.76 -10.49 4.71
N ILE A 241 17.71 -9.25 4.19
CA ILE A 241 17.84 -8.97 2.75
C ILE A 241 19.24 -8.50 2.33
N GLY A 242 20.24 -8.71 3.20
CA GLY A 242 21.65 -8.54 2.87
C GLY A 242 22.31 -7.23 3.30
N TYR A 243 21.68 -6.44 4.18
CA TYR A 243 22.28 -5.23 4.73
C TYR A 243 23.04 -5.54 6.05
N TYR A 244 24.36 -5.43 6.07
CA TYR A 244 25.22 -5.78 7.20
C TYR A 244 26.11 -4.60 7.69
N ARG A 245 25.52 -3.41 7.81
CA ARG A 245 26.25 -2.25 8.37
C ARG A 245 25.78 -1.89 9.76
#